data_05f114deb5df26bf1d901af78f128eaa
#
_entry.id   05f114deb5df26bf1d901af78f128eaa
#
_cell.length_a   1.000
_cell.length_b   1.000
_cell.length_c   1.000
_cell.angle_alpha   90.00
_cell.angle_beta   90.00
_cell.angle_gamma   90.00
#
_symmetry.space_group_name_H-M   'P 1'
#
loop_
_entity.id
_entity.type
_entity.pdbx_description
1 polymer ?
#
loop_
_entity_poly.entity_id
_entity_poly.type
_entity_poly.pdbx_seq_one_letter_code
_entity_poly.pdbx_strand_id
1 'polypeptide(L)'
;MKRKINSIDILIALGILVLLFGAYKYMSRSQVDDGFIISSDHRVSFMVETDKLPLGMGERIHVGDQLVASGRYQDAYVTDVSIADSKEVIASGGAFVEVVNPTKELVRVTVDAKVNKYGPYRDLSGQEIKAGLDFWFKTDEVVTLTKIVQMVEEEN
;
A
#
# COMPACT_ATOMS: atom_id res chain seq x y z
N MET A 1 55.18 41.55 0.02
CA MET A 1 55.02 41.28 -1.45
C MET A 1 53.56 41.19 -1.77
N LYS A 2 53.00 42.16 -2.55
CA LYS A 2 51.59 42.09 -3.01
C LYS A 2 51.57 41.20 -4.27
N ARG A 3 51.03 39.98 -4.18
CA ARG A 3 50.80 39.12 -5.34
C ARG A 3 49.77 39.81 -6.24
N LYS A 4 50.17 40.13 -7.50
CA LYS A 4 49.23 40.61 -8.50
C LYS A 4 48.34 39.44 -8.92
N ILE A 5 47.02 39.56 -8.70
CA ILE A 5 46.02 38.59 -9.15
C ILE A 5 46.08 38.55 -10.68
N ASN A 6 46.35 37.39 -11.25
CA ASN A 6 46.40 37.18 -12.70
C ASN A 6 44.98 36.86 -13.21
N SER A 7 44.69 37.25 -14.47
CA SER A 7 43.41 36.95 -15.12
C SER A 7 43.07 35.46 -15.11
N ILE A 8 44.08 34.58 -15.06
CA ILE A 8 43.94 33.14 -14.95
C ILE A 8 43.38 32.75 -13.55
N ASP A 9 43.83 33.41 -12.47
CA ASP A 9 43.35 33.16 -11.11
C ASP A 9 41.86 33.51 -10.98
N ILE A 10 41.41 34.58 -11.65
CA ILE A 10 40.01 34.99 -11.68
C ILE A 10 39.16 33.98 -12.43
N LEU A 11 39.66 33.44 -13.54
CA LEU A 11 38.97 32.45 -14.38
C LEU A 11 38.80 31.11 -13.64
N ILE A 12 39.86 30.69 -12.90
CA ILE A 12 39.83 29.49 -12.05
C ILE A 12 38.81 29.66 -10.90
N ALA A 13 38.84 30.82 -10.22
CA ALA A 13 37.91 31.11 -9.12
C ALA A 13 36.45 31.11 -9.61
N LEU A 14 36.20 31.68 -10.82
CA LEU A 14 34.86 31.66 -11.42
C LEU A 14 34.42 30.25 -11.79
N GLY A 15 35.32 29.43 -12.33
CA GLY A 15 35.03 28.00 -12.62
C GLY A 15 34.67 27.20 -11.38
N ILE A 16 35.41 27.38 -10.27
CA ILE A 16 35.11 26.76 -8.99
C ILE A 16 33.75 27.21 -8.45
N LEU A 17 33.42 28.49 -8.57
CA LEU A 17 32.15 29.05 -8.10
C LEU A 17 30.96 28.50 -8.88
N VAL A 18 31.10 28.32 -10.20
CA VAL A 18 30.09 27.69 -11.06
C VAL A 18 29.92 26.21 -10.70
N LEU A 19 31.00 25.48 -10.43
CA LEU A 19 30.94 24.08 -10.01
C LEU A 19 30.28 23.95 -8.64
N LEU A 20 30.62 24.79 -7.68
CA LEU A 20 30.00 24.79 -6.34
C LEU A 20 28.52 25.14 -6.41
N PHE A 21 28.16 26.13 -7.26
CA PHE A 21 26.75 26.48 -7.47
C PHE A 21 25.95 25.37 -8.17
N GLY A 22 26.56 24.69 -9.15
CA GLY A 22 26.01 23.54 -9.84
C GLY A 22 25.81 22.36 -8.89
N ALA A 23 26.83 22.07 -8.06
CA ALA A 23 26.74 21.02 -7.02
C ALA A 23 25.68 21.35 -5.96
N TYR A 24 25.62 22.60 -5.51
CA TYR A 24 24.59 23.08 -4.58
C TYR A 24 23.17 22.93 -5.16
N LYS A 25 22.99 23.33 -6.43
CA LYS A 25 21.71 23.15 -7.14
C LYS A 25 21.36 21.69 -7.36
N TYR A 26 22.35 20.84 -7.62
CA TYR A 26 22.15 19.41 -7.80
C TYR A 26 21.77 18.74 -6.47
N MET A 27 22.46 19.06 -5.38
CA MET A 27 22.11 18.57 -4.03
C MET A 27 20.78 19.16 -3.52
N SER A 28 20.49 20.42 -3.85
CA SER A 28 19.21 21.05 -3.51
C SER A 28 18.05 20.53 -4.36
N ARG A 29 18.31 19.96 -5.54
CA ARG A 29 17.30 19.30 -6.37
C ARG A 29 16.96 17.89 -5.89
N SER A 30 17.84 17.22 -5.16
CA SER A 30 17.53 15.95 -4.50
C SER A 30 16.72 16.13 -3.22
N GLN A 31 16.52 17.35 -2.75
CA GLN A 31 15.45 17.76 -1.87
C GLN A 31 14.42 18.56 -2.71
N VAL A 32 13.86 17.94 -3.73
CA VAL A 32 12.53 18.35 -4.18
C VAL A 32 11.64 17.94 -3.02
N ASP A 33 11.38 18.92 -2.22
CA ASP A 33 10.29 18.99 -1.30
C ASP A 33 8.99 19.06 -2.14
N ASP A 34 8.71 17.96 -2.86
CA ASP A 34 7.35 17.60 -3.17
C ASP A 34 6.77 17.34 -1.79
N GLY A 35 5.88 18.18 -1.32
CA GLY A 35 5.27 18.17 0.00
C GLY A 35 4.67 16.82 0.42
N PHE A 36 5.49 15.80 0.40
CA PHE A 36 5.25 14.47 0.93
C PHE A 36 5.46 14.55 2.43
N ILE A 37 4.43 15.04 3.12
CA ILE A 37 4.33 14.79 4.54
C ILE A 37 4.10 13.29 4.67
N ILE A 38 5.18 12.55 4.97
CA ILE A 38 5.09 11.15 5.38
C ILE A 38 4.49 11.19 6.79
N SER A 39 3.18 11.01 6.91
CA SER A 39 2.56 10.73 8.19
C SER A 39 2.56 9.23 8.39
N SER A 40 3.44 8.72 9.26
CA SER A 40 3.49 7.30 9.61
C SER A 40 2.44 6.89 10.65
N ASP A 41 1.62 7.84 11.12
CA ASP A 41 0.67 7.62 12.22
C ASP A 41 -0.80 7.65 11.76
N HIS A 42 -1.04 7.40 10.47
CA HIS A 42 -2.40 7.38 9.96
C HIS A 42 -2.97 5.96 10.05
N ARG A 43 -4.04 5.78 10.82
CA ARG A 43 -4.81 4.54 10.85
C ARG A 43 -5.94 4.59 9.84
N VAL A 44 -6.15 3.48 9.17
CA VAL A 44 -7.28 3.30 8.26
C VAL A 44 -7.92 1.94 8.50
N SER A 45 -9.23 1.92 8.48
CA SER A 45 -9.99 0.69 8.42
C SER A 45 -10.45 0.45 6.99
N PHE A 46 -10.24 -0.75 6.47
CA PHE A 46 -10.67 -1.14 5.14
C PHE A 46 -11.18 -2.57 5.12
N MET A 47 -12.12 -2.84 4.21
CA MET A 47 -12.69 -4.17 4.02
C MET A 47 -12.14 -4.77 2.72
N VAL A 48 -11.67 -6.00 2.82
CA VAL A 48 -11.25 -6.81 1.68
C VAL A 48 -12.21 -7.97 1.46
N GLU A 49 -12.40 -8.38 0.22
CA GLU A 49 -13.28 -9.46 -0.18
C GLU A 49 -12.56 -10.40 -1.14
N THR A 50 -12.81 -11.69 -1.01
CA THR A 50 -12.40 -12.72 -1.97
C THR A 50 -13.43 -13.83 -2.07
N ASP A 51 -13.65 -14.32 -3.28
CA ASP A 51 -14.46 -15.49 -3.61
C ASP A 51 -13.61 -16.68 -4.08
N LYS A 52 -12.29 -16.61 -3.84
CA LYS A 52 -11.31 -17.57 -4.34
C LYS A 52 -10.85 -18.58 -3.31
N LEU A 53 -11.23 -18.40 -2.05
CA LEU A 53 -10.83 -19.32 -0.99
C LEU A 53 -11.56 -20.66 -1.14
N PRO A 54 -10.84 -21.79 -1.01
CA PRO A 54 -11.45 -23.08 -0.86
C PRO A 54 -12.34 -23.15 0.38
N LEU A 55 -13.39 -23.93 0.30
CA LEU A 55 -14.34 -24.13 1.42
C LEU A 55 -13.61 -24.54 2.72
N GLY A 56 -13.92 -23.85 3.83
CA GLY A 56 -13.34 -24.06 5.15
C GLY A 56 -12.01 -23.34 5.40
N MET A 57 -11.46 -22.62 4.40
CA MET A 57 -10.24 -21.83 4.60
C MET A 57 -10.50 -20.51 5.30
N GLY A 58 -11.69 -19.94 5.15
CA GLY A 58 -12.07 -18.70 5.83
C GLY A 58 -12.14 -18.85 7.34
N GLU A 59 -12.45 -20.04 7.84
CA GLU A 59 -12.46 -20.37 9.27
C GLU A 59 -11.07 -20.24 9.93
N ARG A 60 -10.00 -20.21 9.15
CA ARG A 60 -8.64 -20.01 9.62
C ARG A 60 -8.25 -18.54 9.78
N ILE A 61 -9.15 -17.63 9.42
CA ILE A 61 -8.96 -16.20 9.60
C ILE A 61 -9.73 -15.78 10.84
N HIS A 62 -9.03 -15.26 11.84
CA HIS A 62 -9.63 -14.89 13.11
C HIS A 62 -9.55 -13.41 13.38
N VAL A 63 -10.49 -12.88 14.12
CA VAL A 63 -10.38 -11.52 14.67
C VAL A 63 -9.17 -11.45 15.59
N GLY A 64 -8.34 -10.45 15.40
CA GLY A 64 -7.06 -10.28 16.09
C GLY A 64 -5.85 -10.79 15.31
N ASP A 65 -6.03 -11.52 14.21
CA ASP A 65 -4.92 -11.95 13.37
C ASP A 65 -4.16 -10.75 12.85
N GLN A 66 -2.84 -10.83 12.93
CA GLN A 66 -1.94 -9.79 12.45
C GLN A 66 -1.51 -10.05 11.01
N LEU A 67 -1.57 -9.01 10.17
CA LEU A 67 -1.16 -9.13 8.79
C LEU A 67 0.35 -9.25 8.65
N VAL A 68 0.78 -10.02 7.65
CA VAL A 68 2.18 -10.25 7.30
C VAL A 68 2.46 -9.65 5.93
N ALA A 69 3.51 -8.83 5.83
CA ALA A 69 4.03 -8.34 4.56
C ALA A 69 5.56 -8.27 4.59
N SER A 70 6.21 -8.55 3.47
CA SER A 70 7.68 -8.55 3.37
C SER A 70 8.37 -9.39 4.44
N GLY A 71 7.75 -10.52 4.85
CA GLY A 71 8.29 -11.43 5.86
C GLY A 71 8.25 -10.91 7.30
N ARG A 72 7.44 -9.89 7.59
CA ARG A 72 7.30 -9.28 8.92
C ARG A 72 5.84 -9.03 9.24
N TYR A 73 5.50 -9.12 10.52
CA TYR A 73 4.21 -8.65 11.01
C TYR A 73 4.09 -7.14 10.84
N GLN A 74 2.92 -6.70 10.38
CA GLN A 74 2.58 -5.30 10.19
C GLN A 74 1.73 -4.81 11.36
N ASP A 75 1.72 -3.50 11.64
CA ASP A 75 0.74 -2.91 12.56
C ASP A 75 -0.63 -2.83 11.84
N ALA A 76 -1.21 -4.00 11.58
CA ALA A 76 -2.44 -4.20 10.86
C ALA A 76 -3.12 -5.48 11.38
N TYR A 77 -4.37 -5.35 11.82
CA TYR A 77 -5.09 -6.41 12.53
C TYR A 77 -6.47 -6.65 11.91
N VAL A 78 -6.87 -7.89 11.88
CA VAL A 78 -8.24 -8.30 11.53
C VAL A 78 -9.19 -7.89 12.64
N THR A 79 -10.22 -7.11 12.30
CA THR A 79 -11.23 -6.64 13.27
C THR A 79 -12.59 -7.29 13.09
N ASP A 80 -12.87 -7.81 11.88
CA ASP A 80 -14.11 -8.54 11.61
C ASP A 80 -13.89 -9.54 10.47
N VAL A 81 -14.61 -10.67 10.51
CA VAL A 81 -14.59 -11.73 9.49
C VAL A 81 -16.02 -12.19 9.22
N SER A 82 -16.39 -12.20 7.95
CA SER A 82 -17.68 -12.71 7.49
C SER A 82 -17.47 -13.75 6.38
N ILE A 83 -18.06 -14.92 6.53
CA ILE A 83 -17.98 -16.04 5.59
C ILE A 83 -19.38 -16.29 5.04
N ALA A 84 -19.48 -16.43 3.72
CA ALA A 84 -20.73 -16.72 3.03
C ALA A 84 -20.48 -17.67 1.86
N ASP A 85 -21.55 -18.20 1.29
CA ASP A 85 -21.48 -19.03 0.09
C ASP A 85 -20.93 -18.23 -1.09
N SER A 86 -19.91 -18.75 -1.77
CA SER A 86 -19.46 -18.21 -3.05
C SER A 86 -20.48 -18.54 -4.11
N LYS A 87 -20.82 -17.56 -4.95
CA LYS A 87 -21.77 -17.71 -6.05
C LYS A 87 -21.09 -17.48 -7.37
N GLU A 88 -21.48 -18.25 -8.37
CA GLU A 88 -21.01 -18.08 -9.74
C GLU A 88 -22.17 -18.06 -10.73
N VAL A 89 -21.97 -17.38 -11.86
CA VAL A 89 -22.97 -17.32 -12.93
C VAL A 89 -22.62 -18.37 -13.97
N ILE A 90 -23.52 -19.32 -14.18
CA ILE A 90 -23.39 -20.36 -15.21
C ILE A 90 -24.43 -20.19 -16.32
N ALA A 91 -24.06 -20.59 -17.54
CA ALA A 91 -25.03 -20.66 -18.63
C ALA A 91 -25.77 -22.00 -18.57
N SER A 92 -27.10 -21.98 -18.40
CA SER A 92 -27.93 -23.17 -18.35
C SER A 92 -29.22 -22.94 -19.16
N GLY A 93 -29.51 -23.82 -20.11
CA GLY A 93 -30.73 -23.76 -20.89
C GLY A 93 -30.92 -22.49 -21.73
N GLY A 94 -29.84 -21.79 -22.13
CA GLY A 94 -29.88 -20.52 -22.86
C GLY A 94 -30.06 -19.28 -21.98
N ALA A 95 -30.05 -19.41 -20.66
CA ALA A 95 -30.10 -18.33 -19.69
C ALA A 95 -28.85 -18.35 -18.79
N PHE A 96 -28.54 -17.19 -18.18
CA PHE A 96 -27.53 -17.10 -17.13
C PHE A 96 -28.21 -17.29 -15.77
N VAL A 97 -27.72 -18.24 -14.98
CA VAL A 97 -28.25 -18.59 -13.67
C VAL A 97 -27.17 -18.46 -12.63
N GLU A 98 -27.46 -17.82 -11.52
CA GLU A 98 -26.56 -17.77 -10.34
C GLU A 98 -26.70 -19.05 -9.54
N VAL A 99 -25.60 -19.70 -9.27
CA VAL A 99 -25.52 -20.95 -8.48
C VAL A 99 -24.49 -20.83 -7.39
N VAL A 100 -24.69 -21.55 -6.28
CA VAL A 100 -23.68 -21.66 -5.21
C VAL A 100 -22.55 -22.55 -5.70
N ASN A 101 -21.31 -22.06 -5.56
CA ASN A 101 -20.15 -22.88 -5.82
C ASN A 101 -19.81 -23.73 -4.58
N PRO A 102 -19.93 -25.08 -4.66
CA PRO A 102 -19.78 -25.94 -3.49
C PRO A 102 -18.33 -26.12 -3.03
N THR A 103 -17.35 -25.58 -3.77
CA THR A 103 -15.92 -25.75 -3.49
C THR A 103 -15.26 -24.49 -2.97
N LYS A 104 -15.97 -23.36 -2.98
CA LYS A 104 -15.43 -22.05 -2.63
C LYS A 104 -16.35 -21.32 -1.66
N GLU A 105 -15.78 -20.38 -0.97
CA GLU A 105 -16.49 -19.48 -0.08
C GLU A 105 -16.15 -18.03 -0.40
N LEU A 106 -17.09 -17.15 -0.13
CA LEU A 106 -16.94 -15.71 -0.16
C LEU A 106 -16.54 -15.25 1.24
N VAL A 107 -15.35 -14.69 1.36
CA VAL A 107 -14.85 -14.20 2.64
C VAL A 107 -14.64 -12.68 2.56
N ARG A 108 -15.20 -11.98 3.56
CA ARG A 108 -14.97 -10.57 3.80
C ARG A 108 -14.22 -10.39 5.10
N VAL A 109 -13.18 -9.60 5.07
CA VAL A 109 -12.35 -9.31 6.24
C VAL A 109 -12.20 -7.80 6.38
N THR A 110 -12.50 -7.30 7.57
CA THR A 110 -12.20 -5.91 7.91
C THR A 110 -10.85 -5.86 8.62
N VAL A 111 -10.00 -4.96 8.17
CA VAL A 111 -8.64 -4.76 8.69
C VAL A 111 -8.50 -3.34 9.17
N ASP A 112 -8.00 -3.17 10.39
CA ASP A 112 -7.51 -1.89 10.92
C ASP A 112 -5.98 -1.87 10.81
N ALA A 113 -5.43 -0.90 10.09
CA ALA A 113 -4.02 -0.85 9.76
C ALA A 113 -3.42 0.55 9.93
N LYS A 114 -2.19 0.57 10.45
CA LYS A 114 -1.35 1.75 10.42
C LYS A 114 -0.66 1.81 9.06
N VAL A 115 -0.89 2.90 8.32
CA VAL A 115 -0.40 3.08 6.95
C VAL A 115 0.50 4.30 6.84
N ASN A 116 1.41 4.27 5.88
CA ASN A 116 2.15 5.45 5.46
C ASN A 116 1.29 6.25 4.49
N LYS A 117 1.09 7.54 4.77
CA LYS A 117 0.31 8.44 3.92
C LYS A 117 1.23 9.40 3.16
N TYR A 118 1.09 9.42 1.84
CA TYR A 118 1.83 10.28 0.93
C TYR A 118 0.81 11.06 0.08
N GLY A 119 0.36 12.21 0.55
CA GLY A 119 -0.75 12.91 -0.08
C GLY A 119 -2.01 12.03 -0.15
N PRO A 120 -2.56 11.75 -1.35
CA PRO A 120 -3.71 10.86 -1.52
C PRO A 120 -3.36 9.37 -1.48
N TYR A 121 -2.09 9.01 -1.45
CA TYR A 121 -1.60 7.64 -1.49
C TYR A 121 -1.44 7.09 -0.07
N ARG A 122 -1.96 5.89 0.17
CA ARG A 122 -1.82 5.15 1.43
C ARG A 122 -1.11 3.85 1.14
N ASP A 123 -0.07 3.56 1.89
CA ASP A 123 0.78 2.38 1.70
C ASP A 123 0.83 1.52 2.95
N LEU A 124 0.60 0.23 2.78
CA LEU A 124 0.86 -0.80 3.77
C LEU A 124 1.93 -1.76 3.22
N SER A 125 3.18 -1.54 3.62
CA SER A 125 4.34 -2.38 3.21
C SER A 125 4.45 -2.62 1.71
N GLY A 126 4.30 -1.57 0.90
CA GLY A 126 4.44 -1.62 -0.55
C GLY A 126 3.14 -1.96 -1.29
N GLN A 127 2.01 -2.05 -0.58
CA GLN A 127 0.70 -2.22 -1.21
C GLN A 127 -0.14 -0.95 -1.01
N GLU A 128 -0.63 -0.38 -2.12
CA GLU A 128 -1.54 0.75 -2.04
C GLU A 128 -2.89 0.33 -1.45
N ILE A 129 -3.38 1.09 -0.46
CA ILE A 129 -4.67 0.87 0.18
C ILE A 129 -5.68 1.85 -0.40
N LYS A 130 -6.53 1.34 -1.30
CA LYS A 130 -7.57 2.11 -1.99
C LYS A 130 -8.67 1.19 -2.48
N ALA A 131 -9.93 1.59 -2.34
CA ALA A 131 -11.07 0.80 -2.81
C ALA A 131 -10.97 0.52 -4.32
N GLY A 132 -11.25 -0.72 -4.70
CA GLY A 132 -11.17 -1.22 -6.07
C GLY A 132 -9.85 -1.85 -6.45
N LEU A 133 -8.79 -1.69 -5.65
CA LEU A 133 -7.50 -2.33 -5.90
C LEU A 133 -7.45 -3.76 -5.36
N ASP A 134 -6.65 -4.58 -6.02
CA ASP A 134 -6.28 -5.90 -5.52
C ASP A 134 -5.31 -5.76 -4.34
N PHE A 135 -5.47 -6.63 -3.35
CA PHE A 135 -4.67 -6.64 -2.12
C PHE A 135 -4.26 -8.07 -1.75
N TRP A 136 -2.98 -8.31 -1.53
CA TRP A 136 -2.49 -9.56 -0.98
C TRP A 136 -2.74 -9.62 0.52
N PHE A 137 -3.85 -10.23 0.90
CA PHE A 137 -4.14 -10.54 2.30
C PHE A 137 -3.30 -11.72 2.75
N LYS A 138 -2.52 -11.53 3.82
CA LYS A 138 -1.66 -12.57 4.39
C LYS A 138 -1.68 -12.50 5.90
N THR A 139 -1.99 -13.60 6.52
CA THR A 139 -1.73 -13.87 7.94
C THR A 139 -0.63 -14.93 8.05
N ASP A 140 -0.37 -15.48 9.20
CA ASP A 140 0.52 -16.62 9.38
C ASP A 140 -0.07 -17.94 8.83
N GLU A 141 -1.40 -18.07 8.76
CA GLU A 141 -2.07 -19.28 8.29
C GLU A 141 -2.62 -19.17 6.86
N VAL A 142 -3.04 -17.98 6.43
CA VAL A 142 -3.75 -17.79 5.15
C VAL A 142 -3.07 -16.76 4.27
N VAL A 143 -2.95 -17.10 2.98
CA VAL A 143 -2.56 -16.14 1.94
C VAL A 143 -3.55 -16.21 0.80
N THR A 144 -4.11 -15.06 0.41
CA THR A 144 -5.04 -14.97 -0.71
C THR A 144 -5.01 -13.60 -1.37
N LEU A 145 -5.32 -13.56 -2.66
CA LEU A 145 -5.56 -12.30 -3.36
C LEU A 145 -7.00 -11.87 -3.12
N THR A 146 -7.16 -10.69 -2.58
CA THR A 146 -8.46 -10.08 -2.27
C THR A 146 -8.63 -8.79 -3.07
N LYS A 147 -9.82 -8.22 -3.03
CA LYS A 147 -10.10 -6.86 -3.51
C LYS A 147 -10.53 -5.98 -2.35
N ILE A 148 -9.99 -4.77 -2.27
CA ILE A 148 -10.47 -3.77 -1.31
C ILE A 148 -11.82 -3.24 -1.80
N VAL A 149 -12.88 -3.54 -1.06
CA VAL A 149 -14.25 -3.17 -1.45
C VAL A 149 -14.75 -1.93 -0.73
N GLN A 150 -14.20 -1.61 0.42
CA GLN A 150 -14.60 -0.45 1.20
C GLN A 150 -13.41 0.13 1.97
N MET A 151 -13.40 1.45 2.14
CA MET A 151 -12.47 2.18 3.01
C MET A 151 -13.29 2.98 4.02
N VAL A 152 -12.86 2.93 5.27
CA VAL A 152 -13.40 3.77 6.35
C VAL A 152 -12.22 4.58 6.88
N GLU A 153 -12.26 5.89 6.73
CA GLU A 153 -11.30 6.78 7.39
C GLU A 153 -11.77 7.01 8.82
N GLU A 154 -10.92 6.75 9.81
CA GLU A 154 -11.12 7.29 11.13
C GLU A 154 -10.73 8.78 11.08
N GLU A 155 -11.68 9.67 11.31
CA GLU A 155 -11.40 11.07 11.62
C GLU A 155 -10.68 11.12 12.97
N ASN A 156 -9.46 11.65 12.97
CA ASN A 156 -8.74 12.02 14.18
C ASN A 156 -9.26 13.33 14.75
#